data_fae2f6883d117cfa3c100c1617648e31
#
_entry.id   fae2f6883d117cfa3c100c1617648e31
#
_cell.length_a   1.000
_cell.length_b   1.000
_cell.length_c   1.000
_cell.angle_alpha   90.00
_cell.angle_beta   90.00
_cell.angle_gamma   90.00
#
_symmetry.space_group_name_H-M   'P 1'
#
loop_
_entity.id
_entity.type
_entity.pdbx_description
1 polymer ?
#
loop_
_entity_poly.entity_id
_entity_poly.type
_entity_poly.pdbx_seq_one_letter_code
_entity_poly.pdbx_strand_id
1 'polypeptide(L)'
;MSSVPAVGIDLGTTYSSIAWLNEQSEPVTIPNLEGESSTPSVVMCLEGREVVGQEALDHSIIHPDRVIHGSKRFMGADRKVWSIDGRAITPVDVATAIVRKLLNDARAQIGPVQRAVITVPAQFSEKQRLATIEAGQRA
;
A
#
# COMPACT_ATOMS: atom_id res chain seq x y z
N MET A 1 14.73 26.92 -4.93
CA MET A 1 13.60 26.33 -4.18
C MET A 1 13.50 24.85 -4.50
N SER A 2 13.60 24.03 -3.49
CA SER A 2 13.38 22.61 -3.66
C SER A 2 11.87 22.34 -3.71
N SER A 3 11.40 21.67 -4.76
CA SER A 3 10.03 21.20 -4.82
C SER A 3 9.88 19.95 -3.95
N VAL A 4 8.67 19.74 -3.42
CA VAL A 4 8.35 18.51 -2.72
C VAL A 4 8.42 17.36 -3.72
N PRO A 5 9.18 16.31 -3.44
CA PRO A 5 9.32 15.22 -4.41
C PRO A 5 8.04 14.45 -4.64
N ALA A 6 7.87 13.98 -5.87
CA ALA A 6 6.86 13.00 -6.21
C ALA A 6 7.46 11.60 -6.09
N VAL A 7 6.66 10.63 -5.72
CA VAL A 7 7.08 9.24 -5.61
C VAL A 7 6.31 8.36 -6.60
N GLY A 8 6.91 7.24 -6.96
CA GLY A 8 6.26 6.19 -7.72
C GLY A 8 5.99 5.00 -6.80
N ILE A 9 4.77 4.50 -6.85
CA ILE A 9 4.35 3.35 -6.04
C ILE A 9 3.99 2.21 -6.98
N ASP A 10 4.59 1.05 -6.74
CA ASP A 10 4.17 -0.21 -7.34
C ASP A 10 3.36 -0.97 -6.29
N LEU A 11 2.04 -0.95 -6.46
CA LEU A 11 1.11 -1.64 -5.58
C LEU A 11 0.89 -3.05 -6.11
N GLY A 12 1.74 -3.98 -5.69
CA GLY A 12 1.72 -5.35 -6.17
C GLY A 12 0.76 -6.26 -5.41
N THR A 13 0.46 -7.43 -5.97
CA THR A 13 -0.39 -8.42 -5.32
C THR A 13 0.29 -9.04 -4.10
N THR A 14 1.58 -9.32 -4.20
CA THR A 14 2.37 -9.98 -3.16
C THR A 14 3.27 -9.01 -2.42
N TYR A 15 3.94 -8.14 -3.16
CA TYR A 15 4.84 -7.12 -2.61
C TYR A 15 4.55 -5.76 -3.24
N SER A 16 4.76 -4.72 -2.47
CA SER A 16 4.63 -3.35 -2.93
C SER A 16 5.93 -2.59 -2.65
N SER A 17 6.20 -1.57 -3.44
CA SER A 17 7.42 -0.77 -3.29
C SER A 17 7.18 0.68 -3.63
N ILE A 18 8.09 1.54 -3.20
CA ILE A 18 8.04 2.98 -3.45
C ILE A 18 9.42 3.46 -3.86
N ALA A 19 9.45 4.36 -4.82
CA ALA A 19 10.69 4.92 -5.36
C ALA A 19 10.52 6.41 -5.63
N TRP A 20 11.63 7.12 -5.79
CA TRP A 20 11.65 8.53 -6.18
C TRP A 20 12.85 8.81 -7.08
N LEU A 21 12.84 9.97 -7.71
CA LEU A 21 14.01 10.46 -8.40
C LEU A 21 14.83 11.25 -7.39
N ASN A 22 16.09 10.87 -7.19
CA ASN A 22 16.97 11.57 -6.30
C ASN A 22 17.42 12.92 -6.90
N GLU A 23 18.31 13.63 -6.22
CA GLU A 23 18.81 14.94 -6.66
C GLU A 23 19.52 14.88 -8.02
N GLN A 24 20.05 13.71 -8.40
CA GLN A 24 20.69 13.48 -9.70
C GLN A 24 19.69 12.96 -10.75
N SER A 25 18.39 12.99 -10.46
CA SER A 25 17.33 12.47 -11.34
C SER A 25 17.44 10.96 -11.62
N GLU A 26 18.06 10.23 -10.70
CA GLU A 26 18.15 8.77 -10.81
C GLU A 26 17.01 8.11 -10.02
N PRO A 27 16.35 7.09 -10.58
CA PRO A 27 15.32 6.37 -9.84
C PRO A 27 15.96 5.55 -8.71
N VAL A 28 15.47 5.74 -7.51
CA VAL A 28 15.98 5.06 -6.31
C VAL A 28 14.80 4.50 -5.53
N THR A 29 14.85 3.21 -5.24
CA THR A 29 13.88 2.58 -4.36
C THR A 29 14.12 3.05 -2.93
N ILE A 30 13.04 3.45 -2.26
CA ILE A 30 13.08 3.86 -0.87
C ILE A 30 12.81 2.62 -0.01
N PRO A 31 13.77 2.17 0.81
CA PRO A 31 13.51 1.02 1.68
C PRO A 31 12.46 1.36 2.73
N ASN A 32 11.75 0.32 3.19
CA ASN A 32 10.81 0.51 4.28
C ASN A 32 11.56 0.68 5.63
N LEU A 33 10.82 0.97 6.70
CA LEU A 33 11.43 1.16 8.01
C LEU A 33 12.09 -0.11 8.56
N GLU A 34 11.74 -1.26 8.02
CA GLU A 34 12.36 -2.55 8.36
C GLU A 34 13.66 -2.81 7.58
N GLY A 35 14.04 -1.89 6.67
CA GLY A 35 15.27 -1.96 5.88
C GLY A 35 15.17 -2.75 4.58
N GLU A 36 13.96 -3.13 4.16
CA GLU A 36 13.74 -3.91 2.95
C GLU A 36 13.30 -3.03 1.78
N SER A 37 13.68 -3.41 0.57
CA SER A 37 13.33 -2.66 -0.65
C SER A 37 11.88 -2.86 -1.09
N SER A 38 11.21 -3.86 -0.57
CA SER A 38 9.78 -4.10 -0.82
C SER A 38 9.07 -4.46 0.47
N THR A 39 7.77 -4.19 0.48
CA THR A 39 6.90 -4.44 1.64
C THR A 39 5.86 -5.48 1.24
N PRO A 40 5.69 -6.56 2.01
CA PRO A 40 4.60 -7.49 1.73
C PRO A 40 3.25 -6.78 1.69
N SER A 41 2.46 -7.07 0.65
CA SER A 41 1.12 -6.48 0.47
C SER A 41 0.10 -7.20 1.37
N VAL A 42 0.38 -7.19 2.65
CA VAL A 42 -0.36 -7.92 3.68
C VAL A 42 -0.74 -6.95 4.79
N VAL A 43 -2.00 -7.01 5.22
CA VAL A 43 -2.53 -6.14 6.28
C VAL A 43 -3.12 -7.01 7.38
N MET A 44 -2.70 -6.78 8.60
CA MET A 44 -3.29 -7.36 9.79
C MET A 44 -4.16 -6.30 10.46
N CYS A 45 -5.43 -6.64 10.71
CA CYS A 45 -6.36 -5.74 11.36
C CYS A 45 -6.45 -6.09 12.84
N LEU A 46 -6.01 -5.16 13.66
CA LEU A 46 -6.13 -5.24 15.11
C LEU A 46 -7.17 -4.22 15.56
N GLU A 47 -7.66 -4.39 16.79
CA GLU A 47 -8.61 -3.44 17.35
C GLU A 47 -8.00 -2.04 17.38
N GLY A 48 -8.61 -1.12 16.63
CA GLY A 48 -8.19 0.27 16.57
C GLY A 48 -6.96 0.57 15.72
N ARG A 49 -6.34 -0.43 15.06
CA ARG A 49 -5.17 -0.17 14.20
C ARG A 49 -4.97 -1.24 13.14
N GLU A 50 -4.13 -0.90 12.17
CA GLU A 50 -3.71 -1.78 11.09
C GLU A 50 -2.19 -1.93 11.12
N VAL A 51 -1.71 -3.15 10.87
CA VAL A 51 -0.29 -3.45 10.73
C VAL A 51 -0.06 -3.95 9.32
N VAL A 52 0.90 -3.36 8.61
CA VAL A 52 1.16 -3.65 7.19
C VAL A 52 2.57 -4.19 7.02
N GLY A 53 2.70 -5.22 6.20
CA GLY A 53 3.98 -5.71 5.75
C GLY A 53 4.43 -6.99 6.45
N GLN A 54 5.72 -7.08 6.75
CA GLN A 54 6.32 -8.32 7.23
C GLN A 54 5.73 -8.79 8.56
N GLU A 55 5.47 -7.88 9.48
CA GLU A 55 4.86 -8.23 10.76
C GLU A 55 3.49 -8.87 10.55
N ALA A 56 2.67 -8.32 9.65
CA ALA A 56 1.38 -8.89 9.31
C ALA A 56 1.54 -10.28 8.69
N LEU A 57 2.49 -10.43 7.79
CA LEU A 57 2.77 -11.71 7.13
C LEU A 57 3.20 -12.76 8.15
N ASP A 58 4.05 -12.40 9.10
CA ASP A 58 4.52 -13.31 10.13
C ASP A 58 3.39 -13.81 11.04
N HIS A 59 2.36 -13.01 11.22
CA HIS A 59 1.19 -13.38 12.03
C HIS A 59 0.13 -14.14 11.25
N SER A 60 0.27 -14.32 9.95
CA SER A 60 -0.74 -14.94 9.10
C SER A 60 -1.03 -16.41 9.45
N ILE A 61 -0.06 -17.09 10.01
CA ILE A 61 -0.21 -18.50 10.43
C ILE A 61 -0.96 -18.59 11.78
N ILE A 62 -0.65 -17.68 12.71
CA ILE A 62 -1.22 -17.70 14.05
C ILE A 62 -2.61 -17.07 14.09
N HIS A 63 -2.79 -15.98 13.33
CA HIS A 63 -4.04 -15.21 13.30
C HIS A 63 -4.56 -15.03 11.87
N PRO A 64 -4.86 -16.12 11.13
CA PRO A 64 -5.30 -16.02 9.74
C PRO A 64 -6.61 -15.26 9.58
N ASP A 65 -7.45 -15.20 10.61
CA ASP A 65 -8.72 -14.50 10.62
C ASP A 65 -8.56 -12.96 10.69
N ARG A 66 -7.36 -12.48 10.98
CA ARG A 66 -7.07 -11.05 11.09
C ARG A 66 -6.17 -10.52 9.98
N VAL A 67 -5.69 -11.38 9.10
CA VAL A 67 -4.71 -11.03 8.09
C VAL A 67 -5.32 -11.13 6.69
N ILE A 68 -5.17 -10.07 5.93
CA ILE A 68 -5.67 -9.96 4.56
C ILE A 68 -4.47 -9.87 3.62
N HIS A 69 -4.44 -10.75 2.62
CA HIS A 69 -3.45 -10.70 1.55
C HIS A 69 -4.13 -11.00 0.21
N GLY A 70 -3.47 -10.63 -0.88
CA GLY A 70 -4.03 -10.82 -2.21
C GLY A 70 -5.22 -9.90 -2.53
N SER A 71 -5.38 -8.79 -1.80
CA SER A 71 -6.52 -7.88 -1.98
C SER A 71 -6.56 -7.24 -3.36
N LYS A 72 -5.41 -7.06 -4.00
CA LYS A 72 -5.33 -6.46 -5.34
C LYS A 72 -6.17 -7.24 -6.36
N ARG A 73 -6.32 -8.54 -6.19
CA ARG A 73 -7.14 -9.39 -7.07
C ARG A 73 -8.62 -8.99 -7.06
N PHE A 74 -9.05 -8.30 -6.02
CA PHE A 74 -10.45 -7.90 -5.82
C PHE A 74 -10.68 -6.40 -6.02
N MET A 75 -9.66 -5.66 -6.47
CA MET A 75 -9.82 -4.23 -6.75
C MET A 75 -10.91 -4.00 -7.78
N GLY A 76 -11.82 -3.08 -7.49
CA GLY A 76 -12.97 -2.81 -8.34
C GLY A 76 -14.15 -3.77 -8.16
N ALA A 77 -14.02 -4.80 -7.34
CA ALA A 77 -15.12 -5.73 -7.02
C ALA A 77 -16.00 -5.12 -5.93
N ASP A 78 -17.22 -4.75 -6.28
CA ASP A 78 -18.13 -4.01 -5.39
C ASP A 78 -18.56 -4.80 -4.15
N ARG A 79 -18.50 -6.13 -4.22
CA ARG A 79 -19.06 -7.01 -3.19
C ARG A 79 -18.04 -7.73 -2.34
N LYS A 80 -16.74 -7.57 -2.63
CA LYS A 80 -15.72 -8.24 -1.83
C LYS A 80 -15.48 -7.47 -0.55
N VAL A 81 -15.71 -8.14 0.56
CA VAL A 81 -15.53 -7.55 1.90
C VAL A 81 -14.98 -8.63 2.81
N TRP A 82 -14.03 -8.24 3.66
CA TRP A 82 -13.61 -9.05 4.80
C TRP A 82 -14.28 -8.52 6.05
N SER A 83 -14.70 -9.41 6.93
CA SER A 83 -15.29 -9.01 8.21
C SER A 83 -14.33 -9.35 9.34
N ILE A 84 -13.86 -8.34 10.05
CA ILE A 84 -12.93 -8.50 11.18
C ILE A 84 -13.44 -7.63 12.32
N ASP A 85 -13.67 -8.25 13.48
CA ASP A 85 -14.20 -7.57 14.67
C ASP A 85 -15.53 -6.82 14.39
N GLY A 86 -16.36 -7.40 13.53
CA GLY A 86 -17.65 -6.79 13.15
C GLY A 86 -17.53 -5.64 12.17
N ARG A 87 -16.32 -5.33 11.69
CA ARG A 87 -16.09 -4.27 10.70
C ARG A 87 -15.94 -4.85 9.31
N ALA A 88 -16.60 -4.20 8.35
CA ALA A 88 -16.45 -4.54 6.94
C ALA A 88 -15.22 -3.84 6.36
N ILE A 89 -14.32 -4.60 5.75
CA ILE A 89 -13.08 -4.09 5.18
C ILE A 89 -13.09 -4.39 3.69
N THR A 90 -12.96 -3.36 2.88
CA THR A 90 -13.00 -3.47 1.42
C THR A 90 -11.58 -3.58 0.83
N PRO A 91 -11.45 -4.01 -0.44
CA PRO A 91 -10.15 -3.97 -1.13
C PRO A 91 -9.52 -2.56 -1.15
N VAL A 92 -10.33 -1.51 -1.28
CA VAL A 92 -9.84 -0.13 -1.22
C VAL A 92 -9.29 0.20 0.17
N ASP A 93 -9.94 -0.26 1.23
CA ASP A 93 -9.44 -0.07 2.60
C ASP A 93 -8.07 -0.71 2.78
N VAL A 94 -7.89 -1.92 2.27
CA VAL A 94 -6.62 -2.65 2.36
C VAL A 94 -5.54 -1.93 1.54
N ALA A 95 -5.86 -1.54 0.31
CA ALA A 95 -4.93 -0.81 -0.55
C ALA A 95 -4.53 0.53 0.09
N THR A 96 -5.48 1.23 0.70
CA THR A 96 -5.22 2.48 1.43
C THR A 96 -4.20 2.28 2.55
N ALA A 97 -4.35 1.22 3.33
CA ALA A 97 -3.43 0.90 4.41
C ALA A 97 -2.02 0.64 3.88
N ILE A 98 -1.90 -0.11 2.79
CA ILE A 98 -0.60 -0.42 2.17
C ILE A 98 0.05 0.86 1.65
N VAL A 99 -0.68 1.68 0.90
CA VAL A 99 -0.15 2.94 0.36
C VAL A 99 0.27 3.87 1.49
N ARG A 100 -0.52 3.95 2.55
CA ARG A 100 -0.19 4.78 3.72
C ARG A 100 1.11 4.32 4.38
N LYS A 101 1.32 3.02 4.53
CA LYS A 101 2.57 2.48 5.06
C LYS A 101 3.76 2.89 4.20
N LEU A 102 3.65 2.72 2.88
CA LEU A 102 4.71 3.09 1.95
C LEU A 102 5.04 4.58 2.03
N LEU A 103 4.01 5.43 2.08
CA LEU A 103 4.20 6.88 2.16
C LEU A 103 4.83 7.29 3.50
N ASN A 104 4.38 6.71 4.60
CA ASN A 104 4.93 7.03 5.92
C ASN A 104 6.40 6.62 6.01
N ASP A 105 6.75 5.45 5.51
CA ASP A 105 8.14 4.98 5.49
C ASP A 105 9.01 5.89 4.61
N ALA A 106 8.48 6.30 3.45
CA ALA A 106 9.19 7.22 2.57
C ALA A 106 9.41 8.59 3.22
N ARG A 107 8.37 9.14 3.83
CA ARG A 107 8.45 10.46 4.49
C ARG A 107 9.47 10.48 5.62
N ALA A 108 9.65 9.37 6.29
CA ALA A 108 10.67 9.25 7.34
C ALA A 108 12.10 9.38 6.80
N GLN A 109 12.30 9.14 5.51
CA GLN A 109 13.63 9.13 4.90
C GLN A 109 13.88 10.33 3.98
N ILE A 110 12.89 10.73 3.19
CA ILE A 110 13.08 11.80 2.20
C ILE A 110 12.30 13.07 2.52
N GLY A 111 11.54 13.08 3.63
CA GLY A 111 10.72 14.22 4.03
C GLY A 111 9.35 14.24 3.36
N PRO A 112 8.70 15.41 3.31
CA PRO A 112 7.32 15.51 2.82
C PRO A 112 7.13 14.96 1.41
N VAL A 113 6.02 14.26 1.20
CA VAL A 113 5.59 13.74 -0.10
C VAL A 113 4.12 14.15 -0.28
N GLN A 114 3.81 14.83 -1.37
CA GLN A 114 2.47 15.32 -1.65
C GLN A 114 1.88 14.74 -2.93
N ARG A 115 2.70 14.15 -3.78
CA ARG A 115 2.26 13.57 -5.04
C ARG A 115 2.83 12.17 -5.20
N ALA A 116 1.98 11.28 -5.68
CA ALA A 116 2.39 9.91 -5.96
C ALA A 116 1.79 9.47 -7.30
N VAL A 117 2.56 8.69 -8.04
CA VAL A 117 2.09 7.97 -9.21
C VAL A 117 2.00 6.51 -8.81
N ILE A 118 0.82 5.92 -8.92
CA ILE A 118 0.62 4.50 -8.61
C ILE A 118 0.46 3.76 -9.92
N THR A 119 1.34 2.80 -10.18
CA THR A 119 1.27 2.01 -11.39
C THR A 119 0.16 0.97 -11.30
N VAL A 120 -0.52 0.76 -12.41
CA VAL A 120 -1.56 -0.26 -12.53
C VAL A 120 -1.28 -1.13 -13.74
N PRO A 121 -1.69 -2.41 -13.72
CA PRO A 121 -1.58 -3.26 -14.91
C PRO A 121 -2.37 -2.67 -16.08
N ALA A 122 -1.86 -2.86 -17.30
CA ALA A 122 -2.52 -2.34 -18.51
C ALA A 122 -3.93 -2.91 -18.70
N GLN A 123 -4.19 -4.09 -18.18
CA GLN A 123 -5.50 -4.76 -18.29
C GLN A 123 -6.51 -4.30 -17.23
N PHE A 124 -6.13 -3.39 -16.32
CA PHE A 124 -7.07 -2.90 -15.32
C PHE A 124 -8.24 -2.19 -15.99
N SER A 125 -9.46 -2.49 -15.54
CA SER A 125 -10.67 -1.79 -15.94
C SER A 125 -10.68 -0.37 -15.37
N GLU A 126 -11.61 0.45 -15.84
CA GLU A 126 -11.81 1.79 -15.28
C GLU A 126 -12.17 1.71 -13.78
N LYS A 127 -13.03 0.76 -13.38
CA LYS A 127 -13.37 0.55 -11.98
C LYS A 127 -12.14 0.26 -11.12
N GLN A 128 -11.24 -0.58 -11.62
CA GLN A 128 -10.01 -0.92 -10.91
C GLN A 128 -9.07 0.28 -10.79
N ARG A 129 -8.97 1.09 -11.83
CA ARG A 129 -8.17 2.33 -11.81
C ARG A 129 -8.74 3.33 -10.82
N LEU A 130 -10.06 3.54 -10.84
CA LEU A 130 -10.73 4.46 -9.91
C LEU A 130 -10.57 4.02 -8.48
N ALA A 131 -10.66 2.72 -8.20
CA ALA A 131 -10.43 2.18 -6.87
C ALA A 131 -8.99 2.44 -6.39
N THR A 132 -8.02 2.30 -7.29
CA THR A 132 -6.62 2.58 -6.98
C THR A 132 -6.40 4.07 -6.69
N ILE A 133 -7.01 4.96 -7.47
CA ILE A 133 -6.95 6.41 -7.23
C ILE A 133 -7.55 6.74 -5.87
N GLU A 134 -8.69 6.17 -5.54
CA GLU A 134 -9.34 6.38 -4.25
C GLU A 134 -8.43 5.96 -3.10
N ALA A 135 -7.80 4.79 -3.20
CA ALA A 135 -6.87 4.32 -2.18
C ALA A 135 -5.71 5.30 -2.00
N GLY A 136 -5.15 5.81 -3.09
CA GLY A 136 -4.07 6.79 -3.05
C GLY A 136 -4.51 8.11 -2.40
N GLN A 137 -5.69 8.58 -2.72
CA GLN A 137 -6.22 9.83 -2.16
C GLN A 137 -6.53 9.72 -0.67
N ARG A 138 -7.00 8.57 -0.24
CA ARG A 138 -7.31 8.31 1.18
C ARG A 138 -6.08 8.08 2.04
N ALA A 139 -4.96 7.70 1.43
CA ALA A 139 -3.72 7.40 2.15
C ALA A 139 -2.92 8.63 2.64
#